data_da1e129226ed4890fe2fe1b6b6e0db91
#
_entry.id   da1e129226ed4890fe2fe1b6b6e0db91
#
_cell.length_a   1.000
_cell.length_b   1.000
_cell.length_c   1.000
_cell.angle_alpha   90.00
_cell.angle_beta   90.00
_cell.angle_gamma   90.00
#
_symmetry.space_group_name_H-M   'P 1'
#
loop_
_entity.id
_entity.type
_entity.pdbx_description
1 polymer ?
#
loop_
_entity_poly.entity_id
_entity_poly.type
_entity_poly.pdbx_seq_one_letter_code
_entity_poly.pdbx_strand_id
1 'polypeptide(L)'
;MLKRKFLLATAIVLSTFSFAQKSEDASAEVLAASSNMKGDDEMAPVKSNPVTVLKDQARTGTCWSFSTTSLIESQLLKNKQGMFDISEMFTVRNIYLEKARNYILRQGRTQFDEGGLGHDVIRAISTYGAMPESVYSGLKPGETVHDHSVMVKTMRKYLDSILKSKIRPIPANWREGFVRILDQHMGAAPESFVYNGKRYTPKNFALEVLKFXXSLHLHTSHITNHLSWKCPIISATARM
;
A
#
# COMPACT_ATOMS: atom_id res chain seq x y z
N MET A 1 22.52 29.31 -48.48
CA MET A 1 22.83 28.66 -47.21
C MET A 1 21.64 28.48 -46.28
N LEU A 2 20.45 28.92 -46.62
CA LEU A 2 19.25 28.85 -45.75
C LEU A 2 18.40 27.60 -45.92
N LYS A 3 18.50 26.90 -47.04
CA LYS A 3 17.65 25.73 -47.34
C LYS A 3 18.10 24.41 -46.68
N ARG A 4 19.33 24.34 -46.16
CA ARG A 4 19.88 23.13 -45.56
C ARG A 4 19.54 22.98 -44.05
N LYS A 5 19.17 24.09 -43.39
CA LYS A 5 18.84 24.07 -41.94
C LYS A 5 17.38 23.69 -41.69
N PHE A 6 16.48 23.79 -42.66
CA PHE A 6 15.08 23.46 -42.51
C PHE A 6 14.81 21.95 -42.62
N LEU A 7 15.65 21.21 -43.29
CA LEU A 7 15.46 19.75 -43.44
C LEU A 7 15.92 18.94 -42.23
N LEU A 8 16.80 19.50 -41.36
CA LEU A 8 17.22 18.81 -40.14
C LEU A 8 16.22 18.97 -39.01
N ALA A 9 15.45 20.04 -38.98
CA ALA A 9 14.46 20.28 -37.94
C ALA A 9 13.21 19.39 -38.10
N THR A 10 12.85 19.06 -39.34
CA THR A 10 11.70 18.18 -39.62
C THR A 10 12.00 16.70 -39.35
N ALA A 11 13.26 16.27 -39.44
CA ALA A 11 13.63 14.88 -39.16
C ALA A 11 13.61 14.54 -37.67
N ILE A 12 13.87 15.54 -36.81
CA ILE A 12 13.87 15.33 -35.33
C ILE A 12 12.45 15.24 -34.77
N VAL A 13 11.50 15.97 -35.38
CA VAL A 13 10.11 15.93 -34.90
C VAL A 13 9.41 14.61 -35.30
N LEU A 14 9.81 14.01 -36.43
CA LEU A 14 9.24 12.73 -36.85
C LEU A 14 9.79 11.54 -36.06
N SER A 15 10.97 11.65 -35.44
CA SER A 15 11.55 10.55 -34.65
C SER A 15 10.96 10.45 -33.23
N THR A 16 10.38 11.52 -32.70
CA THR A 16 9.75 11.49 -31.38
C THR A 16 8.34 10.92 -31.41
N PHE A 17 7.65 10.98 -32.56
CA PHE A 17 6.31 10.41 -32.69
C PHE A 17 6.30 8.87 -32.77
N SER A 18 7.38 8.25 -33.21
CA SER A 18 7.46 6.80 -33.35
C SER A 18 7.69 6.06 -32.03
N PHE A 19 8.16 6.74 -30.98
CA PHE A 19 8.37 6.12 -29.66
C PHE A 19 7.11 6.06 -28.80
N ALA A 20 6.18 6.99 -28.99
CA ALA A 20 4.94 7.01 -28.23
C ALA A 20 3.93 5.96 -28.73
N GLN A 21 3.99 5.63 -30.02
CA GLN A 21 3.05 4.68 -30.63
C GLN A 21 3.37 3.22 -30.32
N LYS A 22 4.64 2.92 -29.95
CA LYS A 22 5.07 1.54 -29.70
C LYS A 22 4.61 1.00 -28.33
N SER A 23 4.21 1.85 -27.40
CA SER A 23 3.71 1.39 -26.09
C SER A 23 2.20 1.10 -26.11
N GLU A 24 1.44 1.75 -26.99
CA GLU A 24 0.01 1.45 -27.16
C GLU A 24 -0.22 0.17 -27.95
N ASP A 25 0.62 -0.10 -28.96
CA ASP A 25 0.53 -1.32 -29.76
C ASP A 25 0.85 -2.58 -28.94
N ALA A 26 1.78 -2.50 -27.99
CA ALA A 26 2.14 -3.63 -27.13
C ALA A 26 1.00 -4.03 -26.17
N SER A 27 0.25 -3.06 -25.65
CA SER A 27 -0.89 -3.34 -24.78
C SER A 27 -2.10 -3.87 -25.58
N ALA A 28 -2.30 -3.37 -26.79
CA ALA A 28 -3.35 -3.88 -27.69
C ALA A 28 -3.03 -5.29 -28.17
N GLU A 29 -1.75 -5.60 -28.41
CA GLU A 29 -1.31 -6.92 -28.85
C GLU A 29 -1.46 -7.98 -27.73
N VAL A 30 -1.19 -7.62 -26.49
CA VAL A 30 -1.39 -8.47 -25.32
C VAL A 30 -2.89 -8.73 -25.10
N LEU A 31 -3.73 -7.70 -25.26
CA LEU A 31 -5.18 -7.84 -25.16
C LEU A 31 -5.76 -8.68 -26.32
N ALA A 32 -5.23 -8.49 -27.54
CA ALA A 32 -5.64 -9.27 -28.71
C ALA A 32 -5.17 -10.72 -28.61
N ALA A 33 -3.99 -10.98 -28.06
CA ALA A 33 -3.50 -12.33 -27.81
C ALA A 33 -4.35 -13.06 -26.76
N SER A 34 -4.81 -12.34 -25.76
CA SER A 34 -5.71 -12.86 -24.72
C SER A 34 -7.11 -13.21 -25.28
N SER A 35 -7.57 -12.49 -26.32
CA SER A 35 -8.88 -12.74 -26.93
C SER A 35 -8.86 -13.88 -27.97
N ASN A 36 -7.69 -14.31 -28.41
CA ASN A 36 -7.54 -15.35 -29.43
C ASN A 36 -7.25 -16.75 -28.86
N MET A 37 -7.31 -16.92 -27.54
CA MET A 37 -7.26 -18.25 -26.94
C MET A 37 -8.63 -18.92 -27.08
N LYS A 38 -8.97 -19.29 -28.31
CA LYS A 38 -10.07 -20.22 -28.62
C LYS A 38 -9.55 -21.63 -28.46
N GLY A 39 -9.52 -22.10 -27.24
CA GLY A 39 -9.37 -23.50 -26.93
C GLY A 39 -10.58 -23.99 -26.15
N ASP A 40 -10.81 -25.25 -26.10
CA ASP A 40 -11.88 -25.87 -25.30
C ASP A 40 -11.72 -25.63 -23.78
N ASP A 41 -10.68 -24.91 -23.39
CA ASP A 41 -10.36 -24.52 -22.00
C ASP A 41 -10.77 -23.09 -21.67
N GLU A 42 -11.96 -22.64 -22.08
CA GLU A 42 -12.49 -21.35 -21.69
C GLU A 42 -12.76 -21.36 -20.18
N MET A 43 -11.86 -20.73 -19.41
CA MET A 43 -12.00 -20.62 -17.96
C MET A 43 -13.14 -19.67 -17.62
N ALA A 44 -14.26 -20.23 -17.20
CA ALA A 44 -15.37 -19.45 -16.67
C ALA A 44 -15.13 -19.10 -15.20
N PRO A 45 -15.38 -17.87 -14.78
CA PRO A 45 -15.22 -17.52 -13.36
C PRO A 45 -16.23 -18.27 -12.52
N VAL A 46 -15.75 -19.12 -11.62
CA VAL A 46 -16.59 -19.85 -10.66
C VAL A 46 -17.23 -18.92 -9.64
N LYS A 47 -16.51 -17.86 -9.27
CA LYS A 47 -16.97 -16.88 -8.28
C LYS A 47 -16.29 -15.54 -8.51
N SER A 48 -17.09 -14.49 -8.50
CA SER A 48 -16.60 -13.12 -8.54
C SER A 48 -17.00 -12.37 -7.27
N ASN A 49 -16.09 -11.63 -6.67
CA ASN A 49 -16.37 -10.75 -5.56
C ASN A 49 -16.43 -9.30 -6.07
N PRO A 50 -17.30 -8.46 -5.49
CA PRO A 50 -17.32 -7.05 -5.86
C PRO A 50 -16.02 -6.37 -5.46
N VAL A 51 -15.55 -5.43 -6.26
CA VAL A 51 -14.31 -4.69 -6.02
C VAL A 51 -14.55 -3.19 -6.11
N THR A 52 -13.71 -2.42 -5.44
CA THR A 52 -13.65 -0.96 -5.53
C THR A 52 -12.76 -0.55 -6.70
N VAL A 53 -12.63 0.76 -6.93
CA VAL A 53 -11.82 1.30 -8.01
C VAL A 53 -10.35 0.91 -7.81
N LEU A 54 -9.68 0.57 -8.90
CA LEU A 54 -8.23 0.27 -8.91
C LEU A 54 -7.44 1.51 -8.52
N LYS A 55 -6.45 1.32 -7.63
CA LYS A 55 -5.56 2.37 -7.16
C LYS A 55 -4.11 2.06 -7.52
N ASP A 56 -3.36 3.08 -7.86
CA ASP A 56 -1.95 2.97 -8.24
C ASP A 56 -1.06 3.35 -7.05
N GLN A 57 -0.23 2.42 -6.59
CA GLN A 57 0.77 2.68 -5.54
C GLN A 57 1.92 3.56 -6.04
N ALA A 58 2.04 3.72 -7.35
CA ALA A 58 3.07 4.49 -8.03
C ALA A 58 4.50 4.04 -7.63
N ARG A 59 5.40 4.98 -7.31
CA ARG A 59 6.81 4.67 -7.02
C ARG A 59 7.04 4.41 -5.53
N THR A 60 6.33 3.40 -5.02
CA THR A 60 6.47 2.97 -3.62
C THR A 60 6.48 1.45 -3.51
N GLY A 61 7.11 0.92 -2.48
CA GLY A 61 7.06 -0.50 -2.14
C GLY A 61 5.89 -0.84 -1.21
N THR A 62 4.70 -0.26 -1.46
CA THR A 62 3.53 -0.37 -0.57
C THR A 62 2.42 -1.26 -1.12
N CYS A 63 2.70 -2.13 -2.10
CA CYS A 63 1.73 -3.06 -2.68
C CYS A 63 0.96 -3.85 -1.62
N TRP A 64 1.64 -4.21 -0.51
CA TRP A 64 1.02 -4.92 0.62
C TRP A 64 -0.14 -4.14 1.25
N SER A 65 -0.02 -2.81 1.31
CA SER A 65 -1.08 -1.95 1.84
C SER A 65 -2.24 -1.85 0.84
N PHE A 66 -1.94 -1.55 -0.41
CA PHE A 66 -2.94 -1.39 -1.48
C PHE A 66 -3.75 -2.68 -1.68
N SER A 67 -3.09 -3.82 -1.83
CA SER A 67 -3.78 -5.09 -2.06
C SER A 67 -4.66 -5.52 -0.88
N THR A 68 -4.16 -5.31 0.36
CA THR A 68 -4.93 -5.72 1.54
C THR A 68 -6.08 -4.75 1.82
N THR A 69 -5.88 -3.45 1.59
CA THR A 69 -6.96 -2.45 1.73
C THR A 69 -8.08 -2.75 0.72
N SER A 70 -7.72 -3.03 -0.54
CA SER A 70 -8.68 -3.43 -1.58
C SER A 70 -9.46 -4.69 -1.17
N LEU A 71 -8.78 -5.67 -0.56
CA LEU A 71 -9.45 -6.87 -0.04
C LEU A 71 -10.45 -6.51 1.08
N ILE A 72 -10.08 -5.63 1.99
CA ILE A 72 -10.95 -5.18 3.09
C ILE A 72 -12.17 -4.44 2.50
N GLU A 73 -11.96 -3.52 1.56
CA GLU A 73 -13.02 -2.77 0.88
C GLU A 73 -13.98 -3.72 0.15
N SER A 74 -13.44 -4.71 -0.56
CA SER A 74 -14.21 -5.76 -1.24
C SER A 74 -15.08 -6.54 -0.24
N GLN A 75 -14.56 -6.88 0.93
CA GLN A 75 -15.32 -7.58 1.98
C GLN A 75 -16.43 -6.69 2.56
N LEU A 76 -16.15 -5.41 2.78
CA LEU A 76 -17.16 -4.45 3.26
C LEU A 76 -18.31 -4.34 2.26
N LEU A 77 -17.97 -4.24 0.97
CA LEU A 77 -18.94 -4.16 -0.12
C LEU A 77 -19.77 -5.45 -0.22
N LYS A 78 -19.12 -6.61 -0.19
CA LYS A 78 -19.77 -7.92 -0.20
C LYS A 78 -20.73 -8.12 0.98
N ASN A 79 -20.36 -7.63 2.16
CA ASN A 79 -21.16 -7.69 3.38
C ASN A 79 -22.25 -6.61 3.43
N LYS A 80 -22.45 -5.85 2.35
CA LYS A 80 -23.46 -4.78 2.22
C LYS A 80 -23.29 -3.67 3.28
N GLN A 81 -22.04 -3.45 3.74
CA GLN A 81 -21.74 -2.40 4.71
C GLN A 81 -21.53 -1.04 4.03
N GLY A 82 -21.35 -1.04 2.71
CA GLY A 82 -21.16 0.16 1.90
C GLY A 82 -19.87 0.12 1.10
N MET A 83 -19.74 1.07 0.20
CA MET A 83 -18.54 1.29 -0.59
C MET A 83 -17.67 2.32 0.16
N PHE A 84 -16.47 1.91 0.50
CA PHE A 84 -15.50 2.74 1.23
C PHE A 84 -14.23 2.89 0.40
N ASP A 85 -13.59 4.02 0.57
CA ASP A 85 -12.30 4.38 -0.02
C ASP A 85 -11.37 4.67 1.17
N ILE A 86 -10.63 3.64 1.59
CA ILE A 86 -9.81 3.66 2.81
C ILE A 86 -8.38 4.06 2.44
N SER A 87 -7.80 4.97 3.20
CA SER A 87 -6.43 5.45 2.98
C SER A 87 -5.40 4.34 3.25
N GLU A 88 -4.73 3.89 2.20
CA GLU A 88 -3.59 2.98 2.28
C GLU A 88 -2.42 3.68 2.98
N MET A 89 -2.24 4.98 2.70
CA MET A 89 -1.10 5.75 3.20
C MET A 89 -1.20 6.07 4.68
N PHE A 90 -2.40 6.14 5.25
CA PHE A 90 -2.56 6.23 6.71
C PHE A 90 -2.01 4.96 7.39
N THR A 91 -2.30 3.81 6.83
CA THR A 91 -1.77 2.52 7.28
C THR A 91 -0.24 2.48 7.15
N VAL A 92 0.28 2.82 5.96
CA VAL A 92 1.72 2.86 5.66
C VAL A 92 2.47 3.75 6.65
N ARG A 93 1.94 4.96 6.91
CA ARG A 93 2.51 5.93 7.86
C ARG A 93 2.69 5.31 9.25
N ASN A 94 1.66 4.64 9.75
CA ASN A 94 1.68 4.02 11.07
C ASN A 94 2.65 2.83 11.13
N ILE A 95 2.71 2.03 10.08
CA ILE A 95 3.67 0.91 9.99
C ILE A 95 5.11 1.43 9.92
N TYR A 96 5.37 2.55 9.24
CA TYR A 96 6.71 3.16 9.25
C TYR A 96 7.13 3.57 10.68
N LEU A 97 6.20 4.08 11.49
CA LEU A 97 6.48 4.41 12.91
C LEU A 97 6.81 3.16 13.73
N GLU A 98 6.09 2.07 13.51
CA GLU A 98 6.37 0.79 14.17
C GLU A 98 7.73 0.22 13.76
N LYS A 99 8.03 0.25 12.47
CA LYS A 99 9.32 -0.20 11.94
C LYS A 99 10.47 0.62 12.51
N ALA A 100 10.29 1.95 12.62
CA ALA A 100 11.29 2.84 13.22
C ALA A 100 11.54 2.46 14.68
N ARG A 101 10.46 2.24 15.44
CA ARG A 101 10.56 1.79 16.85
C ARG A 101 11.30 0.46 16.94
N ASN A 102 10.94 -0.51 16.11
CA ASN A 102 11.59 -1.82 16.08
C ASN A 102 13.09 -1.71 15.71
N TYR A 103 13.41 -0.86 14.74
CA TYR A 103 14.78 -0.60 14.29
C TYR A 103 15.64 -0.05 15.46
N ILE A 104 15.10 0.93 16.19
CA ILE A 104 15.79 1.52 17.35
C ILE A 104 15.95 0.48 18.47
N LEU A 105 14.88 -0.25 18.80
CA LEU A 105 14.93 -1.27 19.87
C LEU A 105 15.93 -2.39 19.57
N ARG A 106 16.06 -2.76 18.31
CA ARG A 106 17.01 -3.81 17.89
C ARG A 106 18.37 -3.27 17.47
N GLN A 107 18.65 -2.02 17.79
CA GLN A 107 19.97 -1.40 17.56
C GLN A 107 20.40 -1.50 16.09
N GLY A 108 19.46 -1.29 15.14
CA GLY A 108 19.74 -1.34 13.72
C GLY A 108 19.83 -2.75 13.11
N ARG A 109 19.55 -3.78 13.88
CA ARG A 109 19.68 -5.19 13.42
C ARG A 109 18.43 -5.70 12.69
N THR A 110 17.47 -4.83 12.38
CA THR A 110 16.30 -5.15 11.57
C THR A 110 16.31 -4.34 10.29
N GLN A 111 15.70 -4.88 9.26
CA GLN A 111 15.51 -4.14 8.02
C GLN A 111 14.52 -2.98 8.24
N PHE A 112 14.86 -1.81 7.74
CA PHE A 112 13.97 -0.66 7.65
C PHE A 112 13.80 -0.31 6.18
N ASP A 113 12.61 -0.59 5.63
CA ASP A 113 12.32 -0.39 4.21
C ASP A 113 10.78 -0.28 4.02
N GLU A 114 10.36 -0.06 2.77
CA GLU A 114 8.96 0.18 2.41
C GLU A 114 8.07 -1.07 2.54
N GLY A 115 8.62 -2.26 2.26
CA GLY A 115 7.88 -3.51 2.22
C GLY A 115 7.16 -3.85 3.52
N GLY A 116 6.05 -4.57 3.41
CA GLY A 116 5.24 -5.05 4.53
C GLY A 116 4.43 -6.25 4.10
N LEU A 117 3.53 -6.67 4.97
CA LEU A 117 2.68 -7.85 4.73
C LEU A 117 1.22 -7.49 5.00
N GLY A 118 0.29 -8.29 4.44
CA GLY A 118 -1.15 -8.04 4.61
C GLY A 118 -1.59 -8.00 6.07
N HIS A 119 -1.01 -8.84 6.93
CA HIS A 119 -1.34 -8.82 8.36
C HIS A 119 -0.92 -7.52 9.06
N ASP A 120 0.05 -6.78 8.51
CA ASP A 120 0.43 -5.46 9.03
C ASP A 120 -0.71 -4.45 8.86
N VAL A 121 -1.45 -4.53 7.74
CA VAL A 121 -2.63 -3.68 7.49
C VAL A 121 -3.71 -3.97 8.55
N ILE A 122 -4.02 -5.25 8.73
CA ILE A 122 -5.05 -5.71 9.68
C ILE A 122 -4.68 -5.23 11.10
N ARG A 123 -3.41 -5.40 11.48
CA ARG A 123 -2.91 -4.98 12.78
C ARG A 123 -2.90 -3.45 12.93
N ALA A 124 -2.54 -2.73 11.87
CA ALA A 124 -2.52 -1.26 11.88
C ALA A 124 -3.95 -0.71 12.06
N ILE A 125 -4.93 -1.23 11.31
CA ILE A 125 -6.32 -0.81 11.45
C ILE A 125 -6.84 -1.11 12.85
N SER A 126 -6.53 -2.28 13.41
CA SER A 126 -6.93 -2.66 14.78
C SER A 126 -6.31 -1.74 15.82
N THR A 127 -5.05 -1.32 15.61
CA THR A 127 -4.28 -0.54 16.60
C THR A 127 -4.51 0.96 16.47
N TYR A 128 -4.48 1.48 15.25
CA TYR A 128 -4.49 2.92 14.95
C TYR A 128 -5.81 3.40 14.35
N GLY A 129 -6.63 2.47 13.85
CA GLY A 129 -7.86 2.80 13.15
C GLY A 129 -7.64 2.97 11.65
N ALA A 130 -8.58 3.60 10.99
CA ALA A 130 -8.58 3.87 9.55
C ALA A 130 -9.09 5.28 9.27
N MET A 131 -8.78 5.79 8.10
CA MET A 131 -9.28 7.07 7.57
C MET A 131 -9.77 6.89 6.15
N PRO A 132 -10.74 7.70 5.69
CA PRO A 132 -11.01 7.78 4.25
C PRO A 132 -9.82 8.38 3.48
N GLU A 133 -9.63 7.96 2.24
CA GLU A 133 -8.61 8.50 1.33
C GLU A 133 -8.78 10.03 1.16
N SER A 134 -10.02 10.50 1.08
CA SER A 134 -10.34 11.94 0.95
C SER A 134 -9.89 12.78 2.16
N VAL A 135 -9.64 12.14 3.31
CA VAL A 135 -9.15 12.82 4.52
C VAL A 135 -7.63 12.81 4.57
N TYR A 136 -7.02 11.73 4.13
CA TYR A 136 -5.56 11.58 4.17
C TYR A 136 -5.09 10.70 3.03
N SER A 137 -4.62 11.30 1.97
CA SER A 137 -4.07 10.59 0.81
C SER A 137 -2.60 10.24 0.95
N GLY A 138 -1.89 10.86 1.90
CA GLY A 138 -0.44 10.72 2.00
C GLY A 138 0.32 11.52 0.95
N LEU A 139 -0.36 12.43 0.23
CA LEU A 139 0.23 13.34 -0.75
C LEU A 139 0.24 14.76 -0.19
N LYS A 140 1.27 15.52 -0.52
CA LYS A 140 1.31 16.95 -0.19
C LYS A 140 0.53 17.76 -1.24
N PRO A 141 0.09 18.96 -0.90
CA PRO A 141 -0.59 19.83 -1.88
C PRO A 141 0.25 19.99 -3.14
N GLY A 142 -0.35 19.71 -4.28
CA GLY A 142 0.29 19.79 -5.60
C GLY A 142 0.97 18.50 -6.07
N GLU A 143 1.09 17.50 -5.21
CA GLU A 143 1.59 16.17 -5.61
C GLU A 143 0.43 15.29 -6.06
N THR A 144 0.65 14.52 -7.11
CA THR A 144 -0.35 13.60 -7.69
C THR A 144 0.15 12.16 -7.73
N VAL A 145 1.42 11.94 -7.40
CA VAL A 145 2.07 10.63 -7.52
C VAL A 145 2.91 10.37 -6.27
N HIS A 146 2.73 9.22 -5.66
CA HIS A 146 3.54 8.79 -4.52
C HIS A 146 4.95 8.42 -4.96
N ASP A 147 5.95 8.93 -4.24
CA ASP A 147 7.36 8.53 -4.39
C ASP A 147 8.02 8.53 -3.03
N HIS A 148 8.28 7.35 -2.49
CA HIS A 148 8.87 7.19 -1.16
C HIS A 148 10.40 7.05 -1.18
N SER A 149 11.03 7.08 -2.34
CA SER A 149 12.47 6.80 -2.50
C SER A 149 13.38 7.73 -1.67
N VAL A 150 13.07 9.03 -1.66
CA VAL A 150 13.81 10.03 -0.87
C VAL A 150 13.44 9.93 0.62
N MET A 151 12.16 9.79 0.90
CA MET A 151 11.64 9.71 2.27
C MET A 151 12.27 8.54 3.05
N VAL A 152 12.27 7.34 2.47
CA VAL A 152 12.78 6.14 3.14
C VAL A 152 14.29 6.27 3.42
N LYS A 153 15.05 6.82 2.48
CA LYS A 153 16.49 7.10 2.68
C LYS A 153 16.70 8.10 3.82
N THR A 154 15.88 9.15 3.87
CA THR A 154 15.94 10.19 4.91
C THR A 154 15.60 9.60 6.30
N MET A 155 14.54 8.81 6.37
CA MET A 155 14.11 8.12 7.59
C MET A 155 15.21 7.17 8.09
N ARG A 156 15.80 6.37 7.20
CA ARG A 156 16.87 5.43 7.52
C ARG A 156 18.09 6.17 8.07
N LYS A 157 18.53 7.22 7.37
CA LYS A 157 19.66 8.08 7.76
C LYS A 157 19.44 8.69 9.14
N TYR A 158 18.23 9.17 9.42
CA TYR A 158 17.86 9.72 10.72
C TYR A 158 17.97 8.68 11.83
N LEU A 159 17.42 7.47 11.64
CA LEU A 159 17.48 6.39 12.62
C LEU A 159 18.94 5.95 12.89
N ASP A 160 19.74 5.85 11.83
CA ASP A 160 21.16 5.52 11.95
C ASP A 160 21.92 6.59 12.75
N SER A 161 21.60 7.87 12.56
CA SER A 161 22.26 8.97 13.31
C SER A 161 21.97 8.87 14.81
N ILE A 162 20.75 8.49 15.19
CA ILE A 162 20.36 8.28 16.60
C ILE A 162 21.18 7.12 17.20
N LEU A 163 21.30 6.02 16.46
CA LEU A 163 22.04 4.85 16.96
C LEU A 163 23.55 5.13 17.08
N LYS A 164 24.11 5.94 16.17
CA LYS A 164 25.54 6.35 16.17
C LYS A 164 25.86 7.40 17.22
N SER A 165 24.89 8.12 17.75
CA SER A 165 25.11 9.26 18.63
C SER A 165 25.76 8.92 19.98
N LYS A 166 25.80 7.67 20.39
CA LYS A 166 26.33 7.18 21.70
C LYS A 166 25.58 7.74 22.92
N ILE A 167 24.54 8.57 22.72
CA ILE A 167 23.71 9.09 23.83
C ILE A 167 22.87 7.93 24.37
N ARG A 168 23.03 7.65 25.66
CA ARG A 168 22.26 6.60 26.33
C ARG A 168 21.74 7.09 27.68
N PRO A 169 20.47 6.85 28.01
CA PRO A 169 19.46 6.19 27.16
C PRO A 169 19.12 7.04 25.93
N ILE A 170 18.62 6.41 24.87
CA ILE A 170 18.17 7.09 23.65
C ILE A 170 17.05 8.08 24.06
N PRO A 171 17.17 9.36 23.70
CA PRO A 171 16.15 10.36 24.08
C PRO A 171 14.76 9.99 23.56
N ALA A 172 13.75 10.08 24.39
CA ALA A 172 12.38 9.68 24.03
C ALA A 172 11.81 10.48 22.86
N ASN A 173 12.28 11.72 22.66
CA ASN A 173 11.84 12.61 21.60
C ASN A 173 12.34 12.24 20.19
N TRP A 174 13.10 11.15 20.02
CA TRP A 174 13.51 10.70 18.68
C TRP A 174 12.29 10.46 17.79
N ARG A 175 11.19 10.01 18.39
CA ARG A 175 9.94 9.74 17.67
C ARG A 175 9.38 11.01 17.01
N GLU A 176 9.48 12.14 17.68
CA GLU A 176 9.01 13.44 17.15
C GLU A 176 9.79 13.84 15.88
N GLY A 177 11.12 13.67 15.92
CA GLY A 177 11.97 13.91 14.75
C GLY A 177 11.59 13.02 13.57
N PHE A 178 11.27 11.76 13.83
CA PHE A 178 10.82 10.81 12.80
C PHE A 178 9.45 11.23 12.25
N VAL A 179 8.52 11.62 13.12
CA VAL A 179 7.18 12.09 12.71
C VAL A 179 7.31 13.32 11.81
N ARG A 180 8.21 14.27 12.14
CA ARG A 180 8.44 15.44 11.29
C ARG A 180 8.88 15.05 9.87
N ILE A 181 9.71 14.01 9.72
CA ILE A 181 10.10 13.52 8.39
C ILE A 181 8.87 12.96 7.64
N LEU A 182 8.03 12.18 8.33
CA LEU A 182 6.78 11.68 7.72
C LEU A 182 5.87 12.84 7.30
N ASP A 183 5.70 13.84 8.15
CA ASP A 183 4.86 15.02 7.87
C ASP A 183 5.37 15.81 6.66
N GLN A 184 6.70 15.92 6.54
CA GLN A 184 7.33 16.61 5.40
C GLN A 184 7.11 15.90 4.08
N HIS A 185 6.93 14.58 4.08
CA HIS A 185 6.83 13.79 2.85
C HIS A 185 5.42 13.28 2.57
N MET A 186 4.63 13.01 3.59
CA MET A 186 3.30 12.41 3.46
C MET A 186 2.17 13.33 3.97
N GLY A 187 2.52 14.52 4.46
CA GLY A 187 1.55 15.36 5.15
C GLY A 187 1.25 14.87 6.56
N ALA A 188 0.77 15.77 7.41
CA ALA A 188 0.37 15.44 8.77
C ALA A 188 -1.00 14.75 8.77
N ALA A 189 -1.08 13.59 9.41
CA ALA A 189 -2.35 12.88 9.54
C ALA A 189 -3.19 13.53 10.66
N PRO A 190 -4.45 13.89 10.40
CA PRO A 190 -5.28 14.54 11.43
C PRO A 190 -5.66 13.56 12.54
N GLU A 191 -5.75 14.05 13.77
CA GLU A 191 -6.19 13.26 14.93
C GLU A 191 -7.69 12.96 14.90
N SER A 192 -8.47 13.81 14.23
CA SER A 192 -9.91 13.64 14.04
C SER A 192 -10.34 14.30 12.74
N PHE A 193 -11.43 13.84 12.17
CA PHE A 193 -11.97 14.33 10.90
C PHE A 193 -13.49 14.22 10.91
N VAL A 194 -14.13 14.91 9.96
CA VAL A 194 -15.59 14.84 9.76
C VAL A 194 -15.89 13.88 8.61
N TYR A 195 -16.79 12.95 8.84
CA TYR A 195 -17.29 12.02 7.82
C TYR A 195 -18.81 11.95 7.93
N ASN A 196 -19.52 12.25 6.83
CA ASN A 196 -20.98 12.31 6.78
C ASN A 196 -21.57 13.16 7.93
N GLY A 197 -20.98 14.35 8.16
CA GLY A 197 -21.47 15.31 9.16
C GLY A 197 -21.14 14.99 10.61
N LYS A 198 -20.51 13.85 10.89
CA LYS A 198 -20.12 13.43 12.26
C LYS A 198 -18.60 13.41 12.40
N ARG A 199 -18.10 13.82 13.56
CA ARG A 199 -16.66 13.82 13.88
C ARG A 199 -16.23 12.43 14.36
N TYR A 200 -15.11 11.94 13.82
CA TYR A 200 -14.53 10.66 14.15
C TYR A 200 -13.03 10.81 14.42
N THR A 201 -12.51 10.00 15.31
CA THR A 201 -11.08 9.64 15.34
C THR A 201 -10.89 8.44 14.40
N PRO A 202 -9.66 8.16 13.95
CA PRO A 202 -9.42 6.98 13.10
C PRO A 202 -9.91 5.68 13.74
N LYS A 203 -9.75 5.53 15.06
CA LYS A 203 -10.23 4.34 15.78
C LYS A 203 -11.76 4.21 15.77
N ASN A 204 -12.45 5.32 16.06
CA ASN A 204 -13.92 5.30 16.06
C ASN A 204 -14.48 5.07 14.65
N PHE A 205 -13.82 5.61 13.61
CA PHE A 205 -14.19 5.36 12.22
C PHE A 205 -14.08 3.87 11.89
N ALA A 206 -12.97 3.24 12.25
CA ALA A 206 -12.77 1.80 12.01
C ALA A 206 -13.80 0.94 12.74
N LEU A 207 -14.14 1.30 13.99
CA LEU A 207 -15.07 0.52 14.82
C LEU A 207 -16.54 0.77 14.46
N GLU A 208 -16.95 2.03 14.34
CA GLU A 208 -18.37 2.41 14.19
C GLU A 208 -18.83 2.38 12.72
N VAL A 209 -17.96 2.82 11.79
CA VAL A 209 -18.31 2.97 10.38
C VAL A 209 -17.93 1.73 9.59
N LEU A 210 -16.67 1.33 9.65
CA LEU A 210 -16.18 0.13 8.93
C LEU A 210 -16.58 -1.18 9.66
N LYS A 211 -16.93 -1.12 10.96
CA LYS A 211 -17.25 -2.29 11.80
C LYS A 211 -16.13 -3.34 11.76
N PHE A 212 -14.94 -2.87 11.74
CA PHE A 212 -13.74 -3.67 11.45
C PHE A 212 -13.55 -4.86 12.40
N UNK A 213 -13.86 -4.59 13.44
CA UNK A 213 -13.72 -5.59 14.42
C UNK A 213 -14.73 -6.70 14.34
N UNK A 214 -15.62 -6.41 13.93
CA UNK A 214 -16.67 -7.28 13.70
C UNK A 214 -16.51 -8.04 12.45
N SER A 215 -16.08 -7.47 11.47
CA SER A 215 -15.83 -8.09 10.18
C SER A 215 -14.74 -9.14 10.25
N LEU A 216 -13.71 -8.92 11.05
CA LEU A 216 -12.58 -9.84 11.14
C LEU A 216 -12.89 -11.13 11.89
N HIS A 217 -13.75 -11.05 12.91
CA HIS A 217 -14.12 -12.23 13.70
C HIS A 217 -14.94 -13.24 12.88
N LEU A 218 -15.75 -12.76 11.95
CA LEU A 218 -16.50 -13.64 11.05
C LEU A 218 -15.61 -14.34 10.01
N HIS A 219 -14.46 -13.76 9.69
CA HIS A 219 -13.57 -14.32 8.67
C HIS A 219 -12.56 -15.33 9.25
N THR A 220 -12.09 -15.13 10.47
CA THR A 220 -11.16 -16.09 11.10
C THR A 220 -11.82 -17.45 11.34
N SER A 221 -13.11 -17.49 11.64
CA SER A 221 -13.83 -18.76 11.80
C SER A 221 -13.98 -19.53 10.48
N HIS A 222 -14.06 -18.82 9.34
CA HIS A 222 -14.11 -19.46 8.03
C HIS A 222 -12.73 -19.90 7.49
N ILE A 223 -11.69 -19.15 7.80
CA ILE A 223 -10.32 -19.48 7.35
C ILE A 223 -9.78 -20.69 8.15
N THR A 224 -10.06 -20.75 9.46
CA THR A 224 -9.62 -21.90 10.27
C THR A 224 -10.32 -23.20 9.87
N ASN A 225 -11.54 -23.14 9.36
CA ASN A 225 -12.25 -24.33 8.89
C ASN A 225 -11.81 -24.80 7.49
N HIS A 226 -11.24 -23.90 6.67
CA HIS A 226 -10.77 -24.25 5.33
C HIS A 226 -9.28 -24.56 5.25
N LEU A 227 -8.50 -24.23 6.28
CA LEU A 227 -7.06 -24.48 6.32
C LEU A 227 -6.71 -25.79 7.06
N SER A 228 -7.65 -26.72 7.21
CA SER A 228 -7.30 -28.10 7.59
C SER A 228 -6.70 -28.83 6.35
N TRP A 229 -5.72 -28.21 5.71
CA TRP A 229 -4.87 -28.93 4.78
C TRP A 229 -4.00 -29.87 5.59
N LYS A 230 -4.43 -31.13 5.70
CA LYS A 230 -3.56 -32.20 6.14
C LYS A 230 -2.43 -32.30 5.12
N CYS A 231 -1.30 -31.76 5.47
CA CYS A 231 -0.09 -32.00 4.69
C CYS A 231 0.32 -33.46 4.94
N PRO A 232 0.28 -34.36 3.94
CA PRO A 232 0.55 -35.79 4.17
C PRO A 232 2.04 -36.13 4.34
N ILE A 233 2.92 -35.15 4.49
CA ILE A 233 4.37 -35.39 4.38
C ILE A 233 5.10 -35.44 5.72
N ILE A 234 4.42 -35.30 6.88
CA ILE A 234 5.12 -35.38 8.17
C ILE A 234 4.55 -36.49 9.06
N SER A 235 4.51 -37.73 8.54
CA SER A 235 4.23 -38.89 9.39
C SER A 235 5.13 -40.09 9.10
N ALA A 236 6.33 -39.84 8.60
CA ALA A 236 7.27 -40.92 8.35
C ALA A 236 8.67 -40.58 8.89
N THR A 237 8.81 -40.40 10.16
CA THR A 237 10.07 -40.72 10.89
C THR A 237 9.91 -40.40 12.39
N ALA A 238 9.31 -41.33 13.10
CA ALA A 238 9.55 -41.46 14.54
C ALA A 238 9.17 -42.88 15.00
N ARG A 239 9.95 -43.85 14.54
CA ARG A 239 10.05 -45.14 15.22
C ARG A 239 11.48 -45.65 15.03
N MET A 240 12.31 -45.37 16.02
CA MET A 240 13.41 -46.17 16.52
C MET A 240 13.78 -45.67 17.89
#